data_f1145b1c0ecc733869d335721076c523
#
_entry.id   f1145b1c0ecc733869d335721076c523
#
_cell.length_a   1.000
_cell.length_b   1.000
_cell.length_c   1.000
_cell.angle_alpha   90.00
_cell.angle_beta   90.00
_cell.angle_gamma   90.00
#
_symmetry.space_group_name_H-M   'P 1'
#
loop_
_entity.id
_entity.type
_entity.pdbx_description
1 polymer ?
#
loop_
_entity_poly.entity_id
_entity_poly.type
_entity_poly.pdbx_seq_one_letter_code
_entity_poly.pdbx_strand_id
1 'polypeptide(L)'
;MDSGTRRITNTWLIEEGGSVSRGDFLLHSDGSVSDSVGDEDVIETIDGKNRLVTRSLQNWHTHLGMVLNRGMGEGLPLMEWLETAIFPVEKRLTSELVEIGTRAAAAEMIATGTTYACDMYYYTQTVGETLAELSLIHI
;
A
#
# COMPACT_ATOMS: atom_id res chain seq x y z
N MET A 1 -3.08 -11.55 -12.54
CA MET A 1 -3.63 -11.93 -11.21
C MET A 1 -4.83 -12.82 -11.45
N ASP A 2 -4.95 -13.86 -10.66
CA ASP A 2 -6.07 -14.79 -10.74
C ASP A 2 -7.35 -14.03 -10.36
N SER A 3 -8.30 -13.93 -11.29
CA SER A 3 -9.46 -13.04 -11.21
C SER A 3 -10.69 -13.68 -10.51
N GLY A 4 -10.47 -14.69 -9.69
CA GLY A 4 -11.56 -15.40 -9.02
C GLY A 4 -11.87 -14.90 -7.62
N THR A 5 -13.04 -15.30 -7.14
CA THR A 5 -13.47 -15.04 -5.76
C THR A 5 -12.75 -15.98 -4.79
N ARG A 6 -12.34 -15.48 -3.63
CA ARG A 6 -11.77 -16.27 -2.53
C ARG A 6 -12.75 -16.32 -1.38
N ARG A 7 -12.89 -17.49 -0.75
CA ARG A 7 -13.64 -17.65 0.48
C ARG A 7 -12.68 -17.57 1.67
N ILE A 8 -12.97 -16.69 2.63
CA ILE A 8 -12.22 -16.60 3.88
C ILE A 8 -13.16 -17.12 4.98
N THR A 9 -12.75 -18.20 5.63
CA THR A 9 -13.58 -18.87 6.66
C THR A 9 -13.09 -18.56 8.06
N ASN A 10 -13.99 -18.62 9.05
CA ASN A 10 -13.68 -18.56 10.48
C ASN A 10 -12.85 -17.32 10.89
N THR A 11 -13.10 -16.17 10.31
CA THR A 11 -12.36 -14.94 10.54
C THR A 11 -13.20 -13.87 11.23
N TRP A 12 -12.53 -12.80 11.67
CA TRP A 12 -13.16 -11.55 12.08
C TRP A 12 -13.10 -10.55 10.93
N LEU A 13 -14.17 -9.79 10.73
CA LEU A 13 -14.25 -8.70 9.75
C LEU A 13 -14.54 -7.40 10.48
N ILE A 14 -13.75 -6.35 10.21
CA ILE A 14 -14.09 -4.97 10.56
C ILE A 14 -14.82 -4.36 9.38
N GLU A 15 -16.09 -4.08 9.57
CA GLU A 15 -16.98 -3.49 8.57
C GLU A 15 -16.81 -1.97 8.47
N GLU A 16 -17.39 -1.39 7.44
CA GLU A 16 -17.51 0.06 7.32
C GLU A 16 -18.34 0.59 8.51
N GLY A 17 -17.78 1.58 9.23
CA GLY A 17 -18.41 2.09 10.46
C GLY A 17 -17.86 1.49 11.75
N GLY A 18 -16.93 0.51 11.65
CA GLY A 18 -16.17 -0.03 12.78
C GLY A 18 -16.87 -1.15 13.55
N SER A 19 -18.03 -1.64 13.06
CA SER A 19 -18.62 -2.86 13.61
C SER A 19 -17.72 -4.07 13.32
N VAL A 20 -17.78 -5.07 14.19
CA VAL A 20 -16.96 -6.28 14.07
C VAL A 20 -17.89 -7.47 14.01
N SER A 21 -17.82 -8.22 12.93
CA SER A 21 -18.55 -9.48 12.75
C SER A 21 -17.58 -10.67 12.70
N ARG A 22 -18.10 -11.87 12.93
CA ARG A 22 -17.33 -13.10 12.80
C ARG A 22 -18.10 -14.07 11.91
N GLY A 23 -17.41 -14.60 10.93
CA GLY A 23 -18.04 -15.53 9.99
C GLY A 23 -17.14 -15.92 8.84
N ASP A 24 -17.80 -16.36 7.78
CA ASP A 24 -17.21 -16.67 6.50
C ASP A 24 -17.60 -15.58 5.52
N PHE A 25 -16.63 -15.11 4.76
CA PHE A 25 -16.79 -14.00 3.81
C PHE A 25 -16.23 -14.38 2.44
N LEU A 26 -16.79 -13.78 1.39
CA LEU A 26 -16.23 -13.82 0.05
C LEU A 26 -15.42 -12.55 -0.22
N LEU A 27 -14.19 -12.71 -0.67
CA LEU A 27 -13.36 -11.64 -1.20
C LEU A 27 -13.36 -11.74 -2.72
N HIS A 28 -13.95 -10.76 -3.36
CA HIS A 28 -14.06 -10.68 -4.82
C HIS A 28 -12.80 -10.10 -5.45
N SER A 29 -12.62 -10.34 -6.75
CA SER A 29 -11.46 -9.86 -7.51
C SER A 29 -11.33 -8.34 -7.59
N ASP A 30 -12.42 -7.61 -7.39
CA ASP A 30 -12.47 -6.15 -7.31
C ASP A 30 -12.14 -5.60 -5.91
N GLY A 31 -11.88 -6.50 -4.95
CA GLY A 31 -11.60 -6.15 -3.55
C GLY A 31 -12.84 -5.95 -2.69
N SER A 32 -14.04 -6.11 -3.23
CA SER A 32 -15.27 -6.08 -2.43
C SER A 32 -15.41 -7.33 -1.57
N VAL A 33 -16.13 -7.19 -0.47
CA VAL A 33 -16.41 -8.28 0.48
C VAL A 33 -17.91 -8.46 0.58
N SER A 34 -18.36 -9.72 0.56
CA SER A 34 -19.77 -10.07 0.79
C SER A 34 -19.89 -11.27 1.73
N ASP A 35 -21.10 -11.48 2.25
CA ASP A 35 -21.39 -12.67 3.05
C ASP A 35 -21.22 -13.94 2.20
N SER A 36 -20.73 -15.02 2.83
CA SER A 36 -20.56 -16.32 2.16
C SER A 36 -21.91 -17.02 1.97
N VAL A 37 -22.69 -16.55 1.00
CA VAL A 37 -23.96 -17.15 0.63
C VAL A 37 -23.87 -17.64 -0.82
N GLY A 38 -23.72 -18.97 -0.99
CA GLY A 38 -23.72 -19.61 -2.31
C GLY A 38 -22.39 -20.25 -2.70
N ASP A 39 -22.44 -21.15 -3.68
CA ASP A 39 -21.29 -21.78 -4.34
C ASP A 39 -20.93 -21.00 -5.62
N GLU A 40 -20.66 -19.72 -5.47
CA GLU A 40 -20.07 -18.94 -6.57
C GLU A 40 -18.64 -19.45 -6.86
N ASP A 41 -18.10 -19.14 -8.04
CA ASP A 41 -16.80 -19.58 -8.56
C ASP A 41 -15.63 -19.26 -7.61
N VAL A 42 -15.59 -19.95 -6.47
CA VAL A 42 -14.54 -19.81 -5.46
C VAL A 42 -13.30 -20.56 -5.94
N ILE A 43 -12.25 -19.80 -6.23
CA ILE A 43 -10.97 -20.36 -6.69
C ILE A 43 -10.07 -20.84 -5.55
N GLU A 44 -10.31 -20.34 -4.34
CA GLU A 44 -9.48 -20.63 -3.16
C GLU A 44 -10.31 -20.46 -1.88
N THR A 45 -10.10 -21.34 -0.91
CA THR A 45 -10.61 -21.18 0.45
C THR A 45 -9.45 -21.00 1.43
N ILE A 46 -9.49 -19.90 2.19
CA ILE A 46 -8.46 -19.54 3.16
C ILE A 46 -9.03 -19.71 4.58
N ASP A 47 -8.37 -20.49 5.44
CA ASP A 47 -8.72 -20.54 6.87
C ASP A 47 -8.25 -19.24 7.56
N GLY A 48 -9.21 -18.42 7.94
CA GLY A 48 -9.01 -17.15 8.64
C GLY A 48 -8.95 -17.26 10.16
N LYS A 49 -8.82 -18.46 10.72
CA LYS A 49 -8.68 -18.66 12.16
C LYS A 49 -7.57 -17.80 12.75
N ASN A 50 -7.91 -17.03 13.80
CA ASN A 50 -7.04 -16.05 14.46
C ASN A 50 -6.57 -14.90 13.54
N ARG A 51 -7.29 -14.65 12.46
CA ARG A 51 -7.03 -13.53 11.54
C ARG A 51 -8.17 -12.52 11.61
N LEU A 52 -7.85 -11.30 11.23
CA LEU A 52 -8.76 -10.19 11.09
C LEU A 52 -8.70 -9.70 9.64
N VAL A 53 -9.85 -9.57 9.02
CA VAL A 53 -10.01 -8.91 7.73
C VAL A 53 -10.41 -7.46 7.99
N THR A 54 -9.73 -6.55 7.38
CA THR A 54 -10.00 -5.11 7.46
C THR A 54 -9.72 -4.45 6.13
N ARG A 55 -10.18 -3.22 5.96
CA ARG A 55 -9.74 -2.38 4.83
C ARG A 55 -8.24 -2.17 4.91
N SER A 56 -7.61 -2.00 3.77
CA SER A 56 -6.20 -1.67 3.68
C SER A 56 -5.89 -0.31 4.32
N LEU A 57 -4.64 -0.14 4.71
CA LEU A 57 -4.14 1.14 5.19
C LEU A 57 -3.99 2.14 4.04
N GLN A 58 -4.16 3.41 4.37
CA GLN A 58 -3.98 4.53 3.44
C GLN A 58 -2.89 5.45 3.97
N ASN A 59 -1.90 5.76 3.15
CA ASN A 59 -0.86 6.71 3.50
C ASN A 59 -1.11 8.06 2.79
N TRP A 60 -1.62 9.02 3.54
CA TRP A 60 -2.02 10.34 3.04
C TRP A 60 -0.86 11.34 2.94
N HIS A 61 0.36 10.98 3.30
CA HIS A 61 1.53 11.85 3.17
C HIS A 61 2.77 11.00 2.90
N THR A 62 3.24 11.01 1.66
CA THR A 62 4.44 10.28 1.27
C THR A 62 5.38 11.11 0.40
N HIS A 63 6.63 10.68 0.38
CA HIS A 63 7.67 11.09 -0.56
C HIS A 63 8.37 9.81 -1.03
N LEU A 64 7.69 9.04 -1.90
CA LEU A 64 8.07 7.65 -2.19
C LEU A 64 9.49 7.52 -2.72
N GLY A 65 9.91 8.43 -3.59
CA GLY A 65 11.29 8.46 -4.10
C GLY A 65 12.35 8.66 -3.02
N MET A 66 11.98 9.25 -1.86
CA MET A 66 12.92 9.52 -0.76
C MET A 66 13.29 8.29 0.06
N VAL A 67 12.64 7.15 -0.13
CA VAL A 67 12.95 5.94 0.67
C VAL A 67 14.43 5.56 0.57
N LEU A 68 15.08 5.86 -0.55
CA LEU A 68 16.51 5.65 -0.75
C LEU A 68 17.40 6.51 0.16
N ASN A 69 16.85 7.60 0.69
CA ASN A 69 17.56 8.55 1.57
C ASN A 69 17.28 8.27 3.05
N ARG A 70 16.68 7.13 3.38
CA ARG A 70 16.33 6.75 4.76
C ARG A 70 17.59 6.78 5.65
N GLY A 71 17.48 7.44 6.81
CA GLY A 71 18.59 7.58 7.78
C GLY A 71 19.60 8.67 7.46
N MET A 72 19.50 9.37 6.31
CA MET A 72 20.41 10.46 5.99
C MET A 72 20.17 11.66 6.92
N GLY A 73 21.24 12.12 7.59
CA GLY A 73 21.17 13.26 8.49
C GLY A 73 20.32 13.05 9.74
N GLU A 74 20.19 11.81 10.20
CA GLU A 74 19.41 11.48 11.39
C GLU A 74 19.85 12.30 12.61
N GLY A 75 18.88 12.84 13.35
CA GLY A 75 19.13 13.65 14.55
C GLY A 75 19.38 15.14 14.31
N LEU A 76 19.45 15.58 13.04
CA LEU A 76 19.58 17.00 12.73
C LEU A 76 18.24 17.75 12.88
N PRO A 77 18.26 19.04 13.27
CA PRO A 77 17.08 19.91 13.16
C PRO A 77 16.59 19.99 11.70
N LEU A 78 15.28 20.20 11.51
CA LEU A 78 14.64 20.13 10.19
C LEU A 78 15.36 20.93 9.10
N MET A 79 15.64 22.21 9.34
CA MET A 79 16.27 23.06 8.31
C MET A 79 17.69 22.62 8.00
N GLU A 80 18.47 22.29 9.02
CA GLU A 80 19.83 21.77 8.85
C GLU A 80 19.81 20.43 8.11
N TRP A 81 18.89 19.54 8.44
CA TRP A 81 18.67 18.28 7.74
C TRP A 81 18.36 18.51 6.25
N LEU A 82 17.44 19.41 5.94
CA LEU A 82 17.08 19.72 4.55
C LEU A 82 18.28 20.28 3.78
N GLU A 83 18.98 21.29 4.34
CA GLU A 83 20.03 22.00 3.64
C GLU A 83 21.30 21.17 3.45
N THR A 84 21.64 20.34 4.43
CA THR A 84 22.93 19.62 4.44
C THR A 84 22.82 18.17 3.95
N ALA A 85 21.68 17.52 4.13
CA ALA A 85 21.49 16.11 3.76
C ALA A 85 20.58 15.94 2.54
N ILE A 86 19.39 16.56 2.52
CA ILE A 86 18.37 16.25 1.52
C ILE A 86 18.53 17.04 0.23
N PHE A 87 18.57 18.37 0.27
CA PHE A 87 18.68 19.19 -0.94
C PHE A 87 19.91 18.88 -1.80
N PRO A 88 21.10 18.57 -1.25
CA PRO A 88 22.24 18.15 -2.07
C PRO A 88 21.99 16.85 -2.85
N VAL A 89 21.23 15.92 -2.30
CA VAL A 89 20.84 14.67 -2.97
C VAL A 89 19.75 14.93 -4.01
N GLU A 90 18.74 15.71 -3.68
CA GLU A 90 17.63 16.04 -4.57
C GLU A 90 18.09 16.77 -5.85
N LYS A 91 19.14 17.57 -5.77
CA LYS A 91 19.78 18.19 -6.96
C LYS A 91 20.35 17.17 -7.96
N ARG A 92 20.52 15.92 -7.54
CA ARG A 92 21.07 14.83 -8.38
C ARG A 92 20.03 13.79 -8.74
N LEU A 93 18.77 14.01 -8.36
CA LEU A 93 17.69 13.08 -8.69
C LEU A 93 17.52 12.96 -10.20
N THR A 94 17.25 11.74 -10.61
CA THR A 94 16.81 11.40 -11.96
C THR A 94 15.47 10.67 -11.88
N SER A 95 14.74 10.64 -12.98
CA SER A 95 13.50 9.86 -13.08
C SER A 95 13.71 8.39 -12.72
N GLU A 96 14.83 7.79 -13.15
CA GLU A 96 15.21 6.42 -12.84
C GLU A 96 15.40 6.19 -11.32
N LEU A 97 16.10 7.11 -10.63
CA LEU A 97 16.27 7.00 -9.17
C LEU A 97 14.93 7.11 -8.44
N VAL A 98 14.06 8.02 -8.89
CA VAL A 98 12.73 8.15 -8.30
C VAL A 98 11.88 6.91 -8.57
N GLU A 99 11.96 6.31 -9.76
CA GLU A 99 11.30 5.03 -10.05
C GLU A 99 11.76 3.92 -9.10
N ILE A 100 13.07 3.74 -8.96
CA ILE A 100 13.64 2.71 -8.06
C ILE A 100 13.16 2.94 -6.60
N GLY A 101 13.23 4.19 -6.12
CA GLY A 101 12.74 4.54 -4.79
C GLY A 101 11.24 4.27 -4.63
N THR A 102 10.45 4.64 -5.62
CA THR A 102 9.00 4.40 -5.61
C THR A 102 8.68 2.91 -5.59
N ARG A 103 9.36 2.08 -6.36
CA ARG A 103 9.20 0.61 -6.33
C ARG A 103 9.55 0.02 -4.97
N ALA A 104 10.64 0.48 -4.36
CA ALA A 104 11.04 0.03 -3.02
C ALA A 104 10.01 0.42 -1.96
N ALA A 105 9.55 1.66 -1.96
CA ALA A 105 8.51 2.14 -1.05
C ALA A 105 7.19 1.40 -1.25
N ALA A 106 6.78 1.18 -2.49
CA ALA A 106 5.56 0.44 -2.83
C ALA A 106 5.63 -1.02 -2.35
N ALA A 107 6.77 -1.67 -2.48
CA ALA A 107 6.97 -3.03 -1.97
C ALA A 107 6.79 -3.08 -0.44
N GLU A 108 7.33 -2.12 0.31
CA GLU A 108 7.13 -2.02 1.76
C GLU A 108 5.67 -1.73 2.10
N MET A 109 5.00 -0.85 1.36
CA MET A 109 3.59 -0.54 1.56
C MET A 109 2.72 -1.77 1.36
N ILE A 110 2.91 -2.53 0.28
CA ILE A 110 2.18 -3.77 -0.01
C ILE A 110 2.42 -4.78 1.11
N ALA A 111 3.67 -4.98 1.52
CA ALA A 111 4.04 -5.93 2.58
C ALA A 111 3.42 -5.58 3.94
N THR A 112 3.08 -4.31 4.17
CA THR A 112 2.47 -3.82 5.42
C THR A 112 0.97 -3.55 5.31
N GLY A 113 0.35 -3.89 4.16
CA GLY A 113 -1.09 -3.75 3.96
C GLY A 113 -1.56 -2.35 3.58
N THR A 114 -0.66 -1.49 3.09
CA THR A 114 -1.00 -0.15 2.58
C THR A 114 -1.19 -0.23 1.06
N THR A 115 -2.37 0.17 0.56
CA THR A 115 -2.70 0.11 -0.88
C THR A 115 -2.98 1.47 -1.51
N TYR A 116 -2.90 2.53 -0.73
CA TYR A 116 -3.19 3.90 -1.15
C TYR A 116 -2.06 4.81 -0.71
N ALA A 117 -1.57 5.66 -1.63
CA ALA A 117 -0.56 6.66 -1.36
C ALA A 117 -0.96 8.02 -1.93
N CYS A 118 -0.84 9.06 -1.10
CA CYS A 118 -0.85 10.45 -1.55
C CYS A 118 0.59 10.94 -1.54
N ASP A 119 1.20 11.05 -2.71
CA ASP A 119 2.60 11.41 -2.85
C ASP A 119 2.77 12.88 -3.25
N MET A 120 3.80 13.51 -2.71
CA MET A 120 4.21 14.85 -3.06
C MET A 120 5.74 14.89 -3.20
N TYR A 121 6.22 14.50 -4.39
CA TYR A 121 7.66 14.48 -4.64
C TYR A 121 7.98 14.86 -6.10
N TYR A 122 9.26 14.87 -6.44
CA TYR A 122 9.72 15.15 -7.80
C TYR A 122 9.37 14.01 -8.77
N TYR A 123 9.26 14.31 -10.06
CA TYR A 123 8.94 13.35 -11.12
C TYR A 123 7.59 12.65 -10.91
N THR A 124 6.55 13.43 -10.61
CA THR A 124 5.20 12.94 -10.28
C THR A 124 4.64 11.95 -11.31
N GLN A 125 4.90 12.19 -12.61
CA GLN A 125 4.48 11.26 -13.65
C GLN A 125 5.12 9.88 -13.47
N THR A 126 6.43 9.81 -13.22
CA THR A 126 7.16 8.55 -12.98
C THR A 126 6.61 7.83 -11.75
N VAL A 127 6.33 8.57 -10.68
CA VAL A 127 5.70 8.01 -9.47
C VAL A 127 4.35 7.39 -9.80
N GLY A 128 3.48 8.13 -10.50
CA GLY A 128 2.14 7.67 -10.87
C GLY A 128 2.16 6.43 -11.77
N GLU A 129 3.00 6.42 -12.81
CA GLU A 129 3.17 5.28 -13.72
C GLU A 129 3.66 4.03 -12.96
N THR A 130 4.67 4.19 -12.09
CA THR A 130 5.22 3.10 -11.28
C THR A 130 4.18 2.50 -10.33
N LEU A 131 3.38 3.34 -9.66
CA LEU A 131 2.35 2.86 -8.75
C LEU A 131 1.21 2.17 -9.50
N ALA A 132 0.83 2.67 -10.68
CA ALA A 132 -0.18 2.04 -11.52
C ALA A 132 0.24 0.63 -11.97
N GLU A 133 1.50 0.43 -12.36
CA GLU A 133 2.05 -0.89 -12.69
C GLU A 133 1.97 -1.88 -11.51
N LEU A 134 2.10 -1.38 -10.29
CA LEU A 134 2.05 -2.17 -9.06
C LEU A 134 0.63 -2.30 -8.48
N SER A 135 -0.38 -1.79 -9.19
CA SER A 135 -1.79 -1.80 -8.76
C SER A 135 -2.05 -1.08 -7.43
N LEU A 136 -1.22 -0.11 -7.09
CA LEU A 136 -1.46 0.81 -5.98
C LEU A 136 -2.27 2.01 -6.45
N ILE A 137 -3.15 2.51 -5.60
CA ILE A 137 -3.91 3.74 -5.86
C ILE A 137 -3.04 4.94 -5.52
N HIS A 138 -2.85 5.82 -6.49
CA HIS A 138 -2.10 7.07 -6.35
C HIS A 138 -3.01 8.29 -6.56
N ILE A 139 -2.86 9.28 -5.70
CA ILE A 139 -3.46 10.63 -5.84
C ILE A 139 -2.38 11.66 -5.59
#